data_9a48695869ba35e88b559bda3f1122ed
#
_entry.id   9a48695869ba35e88b559bda3f1122ed
#
_cell.length_a   1.000
_cell.length_b   1.000
_cell.length_c   1.000
_cell.angle_alpha   90.00
_cell.angle_beta   90.00
_cell.angle_gamma   90.00
#
_symmetry.space_group_name_H-M   'P 1'
#
loop_
_entity.id
_entity.type
_entity.pdbx_description
1 polymer ?
#
loop_
_entity_poly.entity_id
_entity_poly.type
_entity_poly.pdbx_seq_one_letter_code
_entity_poly.pdbx_strand_id
1 'polypeptide(L)'
;MTHGKGWTWARPDKWATTVIGAAALAAMTLLSAQGCAPDPDADAAPHVSHGVTFAGARTDYQNYLKVSDAAAARGDATSALSVVTSAQWAQTNSQYTALATAGTPIPRYRYGTPTFLIPTLSGYPQWFVVAVNRTTVTGGKPGGTSSTLMLFARATKAAGWTLGGTAVLSRPLPAIAREADGYAISVPTSDTALLLRPDVVGATHAAVVDDGPTSPAAAVVAAGPQTTGLHTAQAARAAEEQARGLQYQWLLQGTTWPQVGLRLAGGGALVFYGMYLNTTTEHPNLVEGAPIPVPAAFAPLLGEPTEIGYHAVFATWACQFAAIDPPASARDAKLDIIGWQSGPSYGHAY
;
A
#
# COMPACT_ATOMS: atom_id res chain seq x y z
N MET A 1 -34.44 -19.47 30.04
CA MET A 1 -35.23 -19.76 28.81
C MET A 1 -35.26 -18.49 27.98
N THR A 2 -34.50 -18.45 26.92
CA THR A 2 -34.78 -17.72 25.66
C THR A 2 -33.51 -17.65 24.82
N HIS A 3 -33.55 -18.36 23.81
CA HIS A 3 -32.93 -18.51 22.50
C HIS A 3 -31.81 -17.52 22.06
N GLY A 4 -30.59 -18.06 21.92
CA GLY A 4 -29.55 -17.52 21.09
C GLY A 4 -29.86 -17.71 19.61
N LYS A 5 -29.75 -16.65 18.80
CA LYS A 5 -29.79 -16.71 17.35
C LYS A 5 -28.35 -16.77 16.83
N GLY A 6 -27.93 -17.96 16.40
CA GLY A 6 -26.69 -18.15 15.66
C GLY A 6 -26.76 -17.55 14.26
N TRP A 7 -25.74 -16.83 13.86
CA TRP A 7 -25.55 -16.35 12.51
C TRP A 7 -24.84 -17.45 11.70
N THR A 8 -25.56 -18.03 10.76
CA THR A 8 -25.01 -18.98 9.76
C THR A 8 -24.54 -18.22 8.52
N TRP A 9 -23.26 -18.37 8.19
CA TRP A 9 -22.69 -17.90 6.93
C TRP A 9 -23.18 -18.80 5.80
N ALA A 10 -23.91 -18.25 4.83
CA ALA A 10 -24.32 -18.94 3.62
C ALA A 10 -23.12 -19.10 2.67
N ARG A 11 -22.85 -20.32 2.23
CA ARG A 11 -21.93 -20.65 1.13
C ARG A 11 -22.63 -20.40 -0.20
N PRO A 12 -21.99 -19.80 -1.20
CA PRO A 12 -22.54 -19.77 -2.54
C PRO A 12 -22.30 -21.11 -3.27
N ASP A 13 -23.40 -21.70 -3.74
CA ASP A 13 -23.42 -22.92 -4.54
C ASP A 13 -22.96 -22.70 -5.99
N LYS A 14 -22.14 -23.63 -6.41
CA LYS A 14 -21.97 -24.30 -7.73
C LYS A 14 -22.39 -23.54 -9.01
N TRP A 15 -21.40 -23.21 -9.80
CA TRP A 15 -21.55 -22.89 -11.22
C TRP A 15 -21.67 -24.17 -12.05
N ALA A 16 -22.79 -24.31 -12.78
CA ALA A 16 -23.04 -25.38 -13.72
C ALA A 16 -22.28 -25.15 -15.03
N THR A 17 -21.52 -26.14 -15.45
CA THR A 17 -20.86 -26.25 -16.74
C THR A 17 -21.90 -26.60 -17.80
N THR A 18 -22.11 -25.76 -18.81
CA THR A 18 -22.85 -26.08 -20.02
C THR A 18 -21.86 -26.32 -21.17
N VAL A 19 -21.77 -27.57 -21.58
CA VAL A 19 -21.08 -28.01 -22.79
C VAL A 19 -22.03 -27.81 -23.97
N ILE A 20 -21.62 -27.07 -25.00
CA ILE A 20 -22.34 -27.04 -26.32
C ILE A 20 -21.33 -27.46 -27.38
N GLY A 21 -21.80 -28.44 -28.14
CA GLY A 21 -21.08 -29.26 -29.08
C GLY A 21 -20.66 -28.58 -30.38
N ALA A 22 -19.74 -29.27 -31.01
CA ALA A 22 -19.16 -29.01 -32.32
C ALA A 22 -20.18 -29.21 -33.47
N ALA A 23 -20.11 -28.35 -34.48
CA ALA A 23 -20.58 -28.64 -35.81
C ALA A 23 -19.49 -28.20 -36.81
N ALA A 24 -18.91 -29.21 -37.48
CA ALA A 24 -18.01 -29.05 -38.59
C ALA A 24 -18.80 -28.77 -39.87
N LEU A 25 -18.31 -27.81 -40.66
CA LEU A 25 -18.68 -27.71 -42.10
C LEU A 25 -17.43 -27.32 -42.88
N ALA A 26 -17.03 -28.28 -43.72
CA ALA A 26 -15.99 -28.13 -44.74
C ALA A 26 -16.55 -27.35 -45.95
N ALA A 27 -15.77 -26.41 -46.47
CA ALA A 27 -15.95 -25.89 -47.84
C ALA A 27 -14.57 -25.69 -48.49
N MET A 28 -14.45 -26.25 -49.66
CA MET A 28 -13.24 -26.38 -50.49
C MET A 28 -12.82 -25.07 -51.18
N THR A 29 -11.54 -24.85 -51.15
CA THR A 29 -10.60 -24.40 -52.21
C THR A 29 -11.05 -23.61 -53.44
N LEU A 30 -10.43 -22.41 -53.56
CA LEU A 30 -9.99 -21.88 -54.87
C LEU A 30 -8.61 -21.26 -54.69
N LEU A 31 -7.60 -21.90 -55.27
CA LEU A 31 -6.24 -21.36 -55.47
C LEU A 31 -6.29 -20.20 -56.47
N SER A 32 -6.02 -19.02 -56.04
CA SER A 32 -5.56 -17.95 -56.92
C SER A 32 -4.12 -17.58 -56.48
N ALA A 33 -3.15 -17.94 -57.32
CA ALA A 33 -1.77 -17.51 -57.20
C ALA A 33 -1.71 -16.00 -57.49
N GLN A 34 -1.59 -15.19 -56.41
CA GLN A 34 -1.18 -13.79 -56.53
C GLN A 34 0.25 -13.68 -56.04
N GLY A 35 1.09 -13.06 -56.90
CA GLY A 35 2.51 -12.91 -56.69
C GLY A 35 2.84 -12.19 -55.40
N CYS A 36 3.82 -12.70 -54.69
CA CYS A 36 4.46 -12.05 -53.53
C CYS A 36 5.16 -10.77 -54.01
N ALA A 37 4.52 -9.62 -53.81
CA ALA A 37 5.28 -8.37 -53.64
C ALA A 37 5.87 -8.41 -52.21
N PRO A 38 7.13 -8.08 -51.99
CA PRO A 38 7.69 -7.99 -50.65
C PRO A 38 6.94 -6.88 -49.90
N ASP A 39 6.37 -7.25 -48.77
CA ASP A 39 5.70 -6.33 -47.85
C ASP A 39 6.82 -5.41 -47.26
N PRO A 40 6.77 -4.08 -47.50
CA PRO A 40 7.81 -3.20 -46.98
C PRO A 40 7.81 -3.06 -45.45
N ASP A 41 6.81 -3.64 -44.74
CA ASP A 41 6.69 -3.60 -43.30
C ASP A 41 7.12 -4.90 -42.57
N ALA A 42 7.70 -5.88 -43.28
CA ALA A 42 8.09 -7.18 -42.71
C ALA A 42 9.25 -7.11 -41.67
N ASP A 43 9.93 -5.97 -41.54
CA ASP A 43 11.00 -5.74 -40.55
C ASP A 43 10.62 -4.80 -39.39
N ALA A 44 9.37 -4.40 -39.27
CA ALA A 44 8.95 -3.67 -38.11
C ALA A 44 8.93 -4.61 -36.91
N ALA A 45 9.93 -4.48 -36.02
CA ALA A 45 9.92 -5.15 -34.72
C ALA A 45 8.56 -4.93 -34.04
N PRO A 46 7.96 -5.95 -33.41
CA PRO A 46 6.66 -5.80 -32.78
C PRO A 46 6.69 -4.62 -31.82
N HIS A 47 5.91 -3.58 -32.10
CA HIS A 47 5.76 -2.45 -31.20
C HIS A 47 5.17 -2.96 -29.91
N VAL A 48 5.98 -3.04 -28.85
CA VAL A 48 5.52 -3.34 -27.49
C VAL A 48 4.63 -2.17 -27.08
N SER A 49 3.34 -2.41 -27.05
CA SER A 49 2.37 -1.41 -26.56
C SER A 49 2.48 -1.35 -25.04
N HIS A 50 3.15 -0.33 -24.53
CA HIS A 50 3.19 -0.08 -23.10
C HIS A 50 1.83 0.42 -22.62
N GLY A 51 1.23 -0.28 -21.66
CA GLY A 51 -0.06 0.12 -21.06
C GLY A 51 0.00 1.47 -20.36
N VAL A 52 1.18 1.90 -19.92
CA VAL A 52 1.47 3.19 -19.30
C VAL A 52 2.67 3.82 -20.02
N THR A 53 2.50 5.02 -20.58
CA THR A 53 3.61 5.78 -21.18
C THR A 53 4.18 6.79 -20.18
N PHE A 54 5.44 7.22 -20.38
CA PHE A 54 6.04 8.29 -19.56
C PHE A 54 5.24 9.60 -19.61
N ALA A 55 4.70 9.95 -20.77
CA ALA A 55 3.86 11.15 -20.92
C ALA A 55 2.53 11.00 -20.15
N GLY A 56 1.88 9.83 -20.27
CA GLY A 56 0.66 9.51 -19.54
C GLY A 56 0.87 9.56 -18.02
N ALA A 57 1.88 8.84 -17.51
CA ALA A 57 2.21 8.82 -16.08
C ALA A 57 2.49 10.23 -15.53
N ARG A 58 3.18 11.08 -16.30
CA ARG A 58 3.43 12.48 -15.93
C ARG A 58 2.14 13.28 -15.84
N THR A 59 1.24 13.11 -16.80
CA THR A 59 -0.08 13.79 -16.81
C THR A 59 -0.91 13.37 -15.60
N ASP A 60 -0.99 12.06 -15.30
CA ASP A 60 -1.76 11.53 -14.18
C ASP A 60 -1.19 11.97 -12.82
N TYR A 61 0.13 11.97 -12.67
CA TYR A 61 0.81 12.52 -11.51
C TYR A 61 0.50 14.01 -11.30
N GLN A 62 0.60 14.83 -12.36
CA GLN A 62 0.29 16.27 -12.29
C GLN A 62 -1.17 16.51 -11.96
N ASN A 63 -2.09 15.73 -12.52
CA ASN A 63 -3.51 15.81 -12.19
C ASN A 63 -3.77 15.53 -10.71
N TYR A 64 -3.16 14.45 -10.17
CA TYR A 64 -3.22 14.16 -8.73
C TYR A 64 -2.74 15.35 -7.89
N LEU A 65 -1.56 15.93 -8.20
CA LEU A 65 -1.02 17.07 -7.45
C LEU A 65 -1.97 18.25 -7.47
N LYS A 66 -2.52 18.58 -8.64
CA LYS A 66 -3.47 19.69 -8.80
C LYS A 66 -4.75 19.48 -8.00
N VAL A 67 -5.35 18.29 -8.09
CA VAL A 67 -6.61 17.98 -7.40
C VAL A 67 -6.40 17.94 -5.90
N SER A 68 -5.36 17.23 -5.42
CA SER A 68 -5.08 17.08 -3.99
C SER A 68 -4.75 18.42 -3.30
N ASP A 69 -3.93 19.28 -3.95
CA ASP A 69 -3.59 20.60 -3.40
C ASP A 69 -4.81 21.54 -3.36
N ALA A 70 -5.61 21.54 -4.43
CA ALA A 70 -6.85 22.33 -4.49
C ALA A 70 -7.88 21.86 -3.47
N ALA A 71 -8.01 20.55 -3.28
CA ALA A 71 -8.91 19.96 -2.28
C ALA A 71 -8.45 20.32 -0.84
N ALA A 72 -7.15 20.19 -0.55
CA ALA A 72 -6.59 20.57 0.75
C ALA A 72 -6.79 22.05 1.07
N ALA A 73 -6.64 22.92 0.08
CA ALA A 73 -6.84 24.37 0.24
C ALA A 73 -8.30 24.75 0.58
N ARG A 74 -9.29 23.93 0.16
CA ARG A 74 -10.73 24.18 0.37
C ARG A 74 -11.35 23.30 1.44
N GLY A 75 -10.64 22.33 1.99
CA GLY A 75 -11.23 21.32 2.88
C GLY A 75 -12.19 20.37 2.14
N ASP A 76 -12.02 20.17 0.82
CA ASP A 76 -12.92 19.39 -0.04
C ASP A 76 -12.55 17.89 0.01
N ALA A 77 -13.13 17.16 0.98
CA ALA A 77 -12.91 15.73 1.16
C ALA A 77 -13.31 14.91 -0.09
N THR A 78 -14.40 15.26 -0.76
CA THR A 78 -14.90 14.51 -1.92
C THR A 78 -13.89 14.54 -3.06
N SER A 79 -13.36 15.71 -3.40
CA SER A 79 -12.33 15.82 -4.43
C SER A 79 -11.04 15.12 -4.02
N ALA A 80 -10.61 15.24 -2.76
CA ALA A 80 -9.41 14.56 -2.26
C ALA A 80 -9.51 13.04 -2.35
N LEU A 81 -10.65 12.48 -1.92
CA LEU A 81 -10.90 11.04 -1.93
C LEU A 81 -11.07 10.46 -3.34
N SER A 82 -11.45 11.27 -4.33
CA SER A 82 -11.60 10.81 -5.72
C SER A 82 -10.29 10.46 -6.42
N VAL A 83 -9.15 10.92 -5.91
CA VAL A 83 -7.82 10.72 -6.52
C VAL A 83 -6.91 9.80 -5.70
N VAL A 84 -7.44 9.15 -4.67
CA VAL A 84 -6.72 8.22 -3.80
C VAL A 84 -7.44 6.88 -3.68
N THR A 85 -6.71 5.83 -3.30
CA THR A 85 -7.24 4.48 -3.04
C THR A 85 -6.42 3.78 -1.95
N SER A 86 -6.83 2.59 -1.52
CA SER A 86 -6.08 1.73 -0.60
C SER A 86 -5.68 2.45 0.69
N ALA A 87 -4.44 2.28 1.14
CA ALA A 87 -3.93 2.92 2.35
C ALA A 87 -4.00 4.46 2.30
N GLN A 88 -3.75 5.04 1.13
CA GLN A 88 -3.81 6.49 0.98
C GLN A 88 -5.23 7.01 1.15
N TRP A 89 -6.24 6.27 0.67
CA TRP A 89 -7.65 6.63 0.89
C TRP A 89 -7.98 6.66 2.39
N ALA A 90 -7.59 5.62 3.13
CA ALA A 90 -7.84 5.53 4.57
C ALA A 90 -7.21 6.71 5.34
N GLN A 91 -5.95 7.03 5.06
CA GLN A 91 -5.25 8.16 5.69
C GLN A 91 -5.85 9.51 5.29
N THR A 92 -6.18 9.69 4.01
CA THR A 92 -6.80 10.94 3.52
C THR A 92 -8.16 11.15 4.16
N ASN A 93 -9.00 10.11 4.24
CA ASN A 93 -10.31 10.17 4.90
C ASN A 93 -10.17 10.61 6.36
N SER A 94 -9.24 10.02 7.11
CA SER A 94 -8.99 10.40 8.51
C SER A 94 -8.50 11.84 8.66
N GLN A 95 -7.63 12.32 7.76
CA GLN A 95 -7.16 13.70 7.77
C GLN A 95 -8.31 14.70 7.55
N TYR A 96 -9.21 14.42 6.62
CA TYR A 96 -10.38 15.28 6.38
C TYR A 96 -11.44 15.18 7.49
N THR A 97 -11.57 14.02 8.14
CA THR A 97 -12.35 13.90 9.37
C THR A 97 -11.76 14.77 10.47
N ALA A 98 -10.45 14.71 10.70
CA ALA A 98 -9.77 15.54 11.70
C ALA A 98 -9.86 17.05 11.38
N LEU A 99 -9.86 17.43 10.10
CA LEU A 99 -10.14 18.81 9.70
C LEU A 99 -11.57 19.22 10.10
N ALA A 100 -12.56 18.37 9.80
CA ALA A 100 -13.97 18.67 10.04
C ALA A 100 -14.32 18.72 11.54
N THR A 101 -13.73 17.83 12.37
CA THR A 101 -14.05 17.71 13.79
C THR A 101 -13.19 18.63 14.67
N ALA A 102 -11.89 18.74 14.37
CA ALA A 102 -10.90 19.44 15.21
C ALA A 102 -10.27 20.67 14.52
N GLY A 103 -10.67 21.00 13.30
CA GLY A 103 -10.03 22.07 12.54
C GLY A 103 -8.56 21.78 12.18
N THR A 104 -8.10 20.52 12.29
CA THR A 104 -6.71 20.13 12.03
C THR A 104 -6.38 20.38 10.55
N PRO A 105 -5.38 21.23 10.21
CA PRO A 105 -5.09 21.56 8.83
C PRO A 105 -4.60 20.33 8.03
N ILE A 106 -5.06 20.21 6.79
CA ILE A 106 -4.56 19.21 5.86
C ILE A 106 -3.10 19.52 5.49
N PRO A 107 -2.18 18.55 5.61
CA PRO A 107 -0.80 18.74 5.20
C PRO A 107 -0.70 19.08 3.71
N ARG A 108 0.07 20.12 3.36
CA ARG A 108 0.35 20.50 1.98
C ARG A 108 1.83 20.28 1.68
N TYR A 109 2.13 20.05 0.41
CA TYR A 109 3.49 19.73 -0.01
C TYR A 109 3.89 20.49 -1.27
N ARG A 110 5.19 20.82 -1.36
CA ARG A 110 5.86 21.17 -2.61
C ARG A 110 6.67 19.97 -3.07
N TYR A 111 6.61 19.65 -4.34
CA TYR A 111 7.28 18.50 -4.92
C TYR A 111 8.43 18.96 -5.81
N GLY A 112 9.58 18.27 -5.70
CA GLY A 112 10.74 18.46 -6.56
C GLY A 112 10.55 17.76 -7.91
N THR A 113 11.65 17.57 -8.63
CA THR A 113 11.65 16.85 -9.91
C THR A 113 11.35 15.37 -9.70
N PRO A 114 10.28 14.82 -10.29
CA PRO A 114 9.93 13.41 -10.14
C PRO A 114 10.76 12.51 -11.04
N THR A 115 11.10 11.33 -10.54
CA THR A 115 11.62 10.20 -11.32
C THR A 115 10.51 9.16 -11.45
N PHE A 116 10.12 8.83 -12.69
CA PHE A 116 9.10 7.83 -12.96
C PHE A 116 9.72 6.44 -13.10
N LEU A 117 9.17 5.48 -12.37
CA LEU A 117 9.52 4.07 -12.37
C LEU A 117 8.29 3.31 -12.89
N ILE A 118 8.22 3.15 -14.21
CA ILE A 118 7.06 2.61 -14.91
C ILE A 118 7.43 1.22 -15.42
N PRO A 119 6.82 0.15 -14.92
CA PRO A 119 7.04 -1.19 -15.44
C PRO A 119 6.25 -1.44 -16.72
N THR A 120 6.77 -2.33 -17.57
CA THR A 120 6.02 -2.90 -18.68
C THR A 120 5.03 -3.93 -18.14
N LEU A 121 3.71 -3.64 -18.27
CA LEU A 121 2.62 -4.49 -17.77
C LEU A 121 1.68 -4.87 -18.90
N SER A 122 1.36 -6.16 -19.02
CA SER A 122 0.50 -6.70 -20.08
C SER A 122 -1.00 -6.66 -19.78
N GLY A 123 -1.42 -6.23 -18.58
CA GLY A 123 -2.82 -6.29 -18.15
C GLY A 123 -3.15 -5.33 -17.02
N TYR A 124 -4.22 -5.61 -16.32
CA TYR A 124 -4.66 -4.85 -15.14
C TYR A 124 -4.57 -5.70 -13.88
N PRO A 125 -4.34 -5.10 -12.71
CA PRO A 125 -4.17 -3.65 -12.50
C PRO A 125 -2.88 -3.12 -13.13
N GLN A 126 -2.91 -1.87 -13.61
CA GLN A 126 -1.70 -1.15 -14.03
C GLN A 126 -1.23 -0.25 -12.90
N TRP A 127 0.08 -0.05 -12.81
CA TRP A 127 0.68 0.77 -11.77
C TRP A 127 2.02 1.39 -12.21
N PHE A 128 2.42 2.44 -11.54
CA PHE A 128 3.76 3.01 -11.60
C PHE A 128 4.13 3.65 -10.27
N VAL A 129 5.42 3.81 -10.03
CA VAL A 129 5.94 4.49 -8.83
C VAL A 129 6.61 5.79 -9.25
N VAL A 130 6.40 6.84 -8.46
CA VAL A 130 7.12 8.12 -8.59
C VAL A 130 8.03 8.27 -7.39
N ALA A 131 9.33 8.40 -7.63
CA ALA A 131 10.30 8.80 -6.61
C ALA A 131 10.50 10.32 -6.69
N VAL A 132 10.23 11.02 -5.60
CA VAL A 132 10.26 12.49 -5.57
C VAL A 132 10.60 13.02 -4.17
N ASN A 133 11.32 14.12 -4.11
CA ASN A 133 11.47 14.88 -2.87
C ASN A 133 10.20 15.72 -2.66
N ARG A 134 9.60 15.63 -1.47
CA ARG A 134 8.49 16.49 -1.06
C ARG A 134 8.88 17.31 0.16
N THR A 135 8.53 18.59 0.13
CA THR A 135 8.73 19.54 1.22
C THR A 135 7.37 19.88 1.82
N THR A 136 7.20 19.70 3.13
CA THR A 136 5.99 20.13 3.84
C THR A 136 5.81 21.63 3.76
N VAL A 137 4.55 22.11 3.73
CA VAL A 137 4.22 23.52 3.74
C VAL A 137 3.24 23.79 4.88
N THR A 138 3.64 24.59 5.86
CA THR A 138 2.78 24.99 6.98
C THR A 138 2.69 26.49 7.03
N GLY A 139 1.47 27.03 6.97
CA GLY A 139 1.25 28.49 6.93
C GLY A 139 1.97 29.19 5.77
N GLY A 140 2.11 28.52 4.63
CA GLY A 140 2.82 29.04 3.45
C GLY A 140 4.35 28.92 3.51
N LYS A 141 4.92 28.53 4.64
CA LYS A 141 6.38 28.38 4.83
C LYS A 141 6.83 26.94 4.56
N PRO A 142 7.98 26.74 3.87
CA PRO A 142 8.54 25.42 3.69
C PRO A 142 9.06 24.85 5.03
N GLY A 143 8.78 23.58 5.26
CA GLY A 143 9.28 22.80 6.39
C GLY A 143 10.33 21.76 5.96
N GLY A 144 10.28 20.58 6.57
CA GLY A 144 11.19 19.47 6.24
C GLY A 144 10.98 18.91 4.85
N THR A 145 12.08 18.53 4.18
CA THR A 145 12.07 17.82 2.90
C THR A 145 12.38 16.35 3.11
N SER A 146 11.62 15.48 2.47
CA SER A 146 11.83 14.03 2.52
C SER A 146 11.80 13.41 1.12
N SER A 147 12.64 12.41 0.90
CA SER A 147 12.54 11.55 -0.28
C SER A 147 11.36 10.60 -0.12
N THR A 148 10.50 10.51 -1.13
CA THR A 148 9.23 9.80 -1.02
C THR A 148 8.98 8.98 -2.28
N LEU A 149 8.48 7.76 -2.08
CA LEU A 149 7.87 6.95 -3.14
C LEU A 149 6.36 7.14 -3.12
N MET A 150 5.76 7.26 -4.29
CA MET A 150 4.32 7.39 -4.48
C MET A 150 3.86 6.32 -5.46
N LEU A 151 3.02 5.39 -5.02
CA LEU A 151 2.46 4.31 -5.84
C LEU A 151 1.14 4.76 -6.45
N PHE A 152 1.10 4.86 -7.76
CA PHE A 152 -0.12 5.09 -8.53
C PHE A 152 -0.63 3.79 -9.11
N ALA A 153 -1.94 3.57 -9.05
CA ALA A 153 -2.58 2.37 -9.56
C ALA A 153 -3.88 2.69 -10.30
N ARG A 154 -4.21 1.81 -11.24
CA ARG A 154 -5.44 1.82 -12.02
C ARG A 154 -5.96 0.39 -12.14
N ALA A 155 -7.13 0.10 -11.57
CA ALA A 155 -7.67 -1.26 -11.46
C ALA A 155 -8.14 -1.83 -12.80
N THR A 156 -8.71 -1.00 -13.69
CA THR A 156 -9.24 -1.39 -15.01
C THR A 156 -8.95 -0.30 -16.04
N LYS A 157 -9.17 -0.59 -17.33
CA LYS A 157 -9.01 0.40 -18.41
C LYS A 157 -9.93 1.61 -18.24
N ALA A 158 -11.12 1.42 -17.69
CA ALA A 158 -12.12 2.48 -17.47
C ALA A 158 -11.88 3.29 -16.18
N ALA A 159 -11.10 2.75 -15.24
CA ALA A 159 -10.82 3.43 -13.98
C ALA A 159 -9.81 4.58 -14.18
N GLY A 160 -9.96 5.65 -13.41
CA GLY A 160 -8.96 6.70 -13.28
C GLY A 160 -7.70 6.23 -12.52
N TRP A 161 -6.61 6.94 -12.70
CA TRP A 161 -5.42 6.75 -11.89
C TRP A 161 -5.61 7.35 -10.50
N THR A 162 -5.23 6.60 -9.48
CA THR A 162 -5.32 7.03 -8.08
C THR A 162 -4.00 6.76 -7.36
N LEU A 163 -3.65 7.60 -6.40
CA LEU A 163 -2.55 7.33 -5.49
C LEU A 163 -2.99 6.26 -4.49
N GLY A 164 -2.35 5.10 -4.53
CA GLY A 164 -2.64 3.97 -3.64
C GLY A 164 -1.83 3.99 -2.36
N GLY A 165 -0.65 4.62 -2.41
CA GLY A 165 0.22 4.68 -1.25
C GLY A 165 1.44 5.58 -1.39
N THR A 166 2.00 5.95 -0.23
CA THR A 166 3.25 6.71 -0.12
C THR A 166 4.18 6.07 0.91
N ALA A 167 5.50 6.13 0.67
CA ALA A 167 6.50 5.76 1.66
C ALA A 167 7.62 6.79 1.70
N VAL A 168 7.90 7.33 2.89
CA VAL A 168 9.03 8.23 3.12
C VAL A 168 10.29 7.40 3.30
N LEU A 169 11.28 7.63 2.48
CA LEU A 169 12.53 6.88 2.50
C LEU A 169 13.43 7.35 3.64
N SER A 170 13.99 6.39 4.37
CA SER A 170 15.00 6.63 5.42
C SER A 170 16.43 6.71 4.86
N ARG A 171 16.61 6.25 3.63
CA ARG A 171 17.90 6.26 2.91
C ARG A 171 17.65 6.35 1.39
N PRO A 172 18.68 6.66 0.58
CA PRO A 172 18.53 6.73 -0.87
C PRO A 172 17.99 5.44 -1.48
N LEU A 173 17.10 5.57 -2.48
CA LEU A 173 16.59 4.45 -3.25
C LEU A 173 17.73 3.83 -4.08
N PRO A 174 17.98 2.52 -3.99
CA PRO A 174 18.91 1.84 -4.89
C PRO A 174 18.47 1.96 -6.35
N ALA A 175 19.43 1.83 -7.28
CA ALA A 175 19.14 1.91 -8.71
C ALA A 175 18.18 0.82 -9.14
N ILE A 176 17.09 1.21 -9.83
CA ILE A 176 16.09 0.30 -10.42
C ILE A 176 16.60 -0.20 -11.78
N ALA A 177 16.51 -1.51 -12.01
CA ALA A 177 16.80 -2.11 -13.30
C ALA A 177 15.80 -1.63 -14.37
N ARG A 178 16.31 -1.36 -15.57
CA ARG A 178 15.51 -0.85 -16.67
C ARG A 178 15.75 -1.65 -17.94
N GLU A 179 14.72 -1.74 -18.76
CA GLU A 179 14.80 -2.20 -20.13
C GLU A 179 15.52 -1.15 -21.02
N ALA A 180 15.85 -1.52 -22.25
CA ALA A 180 16.60 -0.66 -23.16
C ALA A 180 15.87 0.65 -23.49
N ASP A 181 14.55 0.65 -23.47
CA ASP A 181 13.66 1.81 -23.69
C ASP A 181 13.39 2.64 -22.42
N GLY A 182 14.05 2.28 -21.30
CA GLY A 182 13.99 3.01 -20.04
C GLY A 182 12.86 2.61 -19.08
N TYR A 183 11.99 1.68 -19.47
CA TYR A 183 10.96 1.15 -18.56
C TYR A 183 11.58 0.31 -17.45
N ALA A 184 10.97 0.34 -16.27
CA ALA A 184 11.43 -0.44 -15.14
C ALA A 184 11.02 -1.92 -15.31
N ILE A 185 11.82 -2.82 -14.76
CA ILE A 185 11.51 -4.25 -14.78
C ILE A 185 10.63 -4.58 -13.56
N SER A 186 9.40 -5.05 -13.80
CA SER A 186 8.51 -5.53 -12.72
C SER A 186 8.99 -6.86 -12.16
N VAL A 187 8.61 -7.11 -10.91
CA VAL A 187 8.85 -8.39 -10.22
C VAL A 187 7.50 -9.03 -9.92
N PRO A 188 7.25 -10.27 -10.40
CA PRO A 188 6.05 -11.01 -10.02
C PRO A 188 5.99 -11.24 -8.52
N THR A 189 4.78 -11.23 -7.94
CA THR A 189 4.58 -11.48 -6.50
C THR A 189 4.99 -12.89 -6.08
N SER A 190 5.09 -13.83 -7.02
CA SER A 190 5.53 -15.23 -6.83
C SER A 190 7.01 -15.48 -7.16
N ASP A 191 7.82 -14.43 -7.37
CA ASP A 191 9.23 -14.59 -7.75
C ASP A 191 10.04 -15.27 -6.64
N THR A 192 10.57 -16.46 -6.95
CA THR A 192 11.38 -17.28 -6.03
C THR A 192 12.88 -17.00 -6.12
N ALA A 193 13.33 -16.12 -7.03
CA ALA A 193 14.72 -15.69 -7.10
C ALA A 193 15.11 -14.67 -6.02
N LEU A 194 14.13 -14.18 -5.26
CA LEU A 194 14.31 -13.30 -4.12
C LEU A 194 14.43 -14.10 -2.80
N LEU A 195 14.97 -13.46 -1.77
CA LEU A 195 15.06 -14.07 -0.43
C LEU A 195 13.67 -14.44 0.09
N LEU A 196 12.70 -13.54 -0.10
CA LEU A 196 11.28 -13.80 0.15
C LEU A 196 10.51 -13.60 -1.15
N ARG A 197 9.53 -14.44 -1.42
CA ARG A 197 8.57 -14.10 -2.47
C ARG A 197 7.84 -12.82 -2.07
N PRO A 198 7.63 -11.86 -2.98
CA PRO A 198 6.95 -10.61 -2.64
C PRO A 198 5.60 -10.82 -1.92
N ASP A 199 4.81 -11.84 -2.30
CA ASP A 199 3.50 -12.12 -1.67
C ASP A 199 3.56 -12.51 -0.18
N VAL A 200 4.73 -12.90 0.35
CA VAL A 200 4.89 -13.23 1.78
C VAL A 200 5.66 -12.17 2.57
N VAL A 201 6.20 -11.14 1.91
CA VAL A 201 6.98 -10.07 2.57
C VAL A 201 6.19 -9.43 3.72
N GLY A 202 4.93 -9.07 3.49
CA GLY A 202 4.09 -8.45 4.51
C GLY A 202 3.88 -9.37 5.73
N ALA A 203 3.56 -10.66 5.51
CA ALA A 203 3.36 -11.62 6.59
C ALA A 203 4.66 -11.87 7.39
N THR A 204 5.80 -11.94 6.69
CA THR A 204 7.11 -12.12 7.35
C THR A 204 7.50 -10.89 8.16
N HIS A 205 7.20 -9.67 7.66
CA HIS A 205 7.39 -8.43 8.41
C HIS A 205 6.50 -8.41 9.66
N ALA A 206 5.20 -8.76 9.52
CA ALA A 206 4.26 -8.82 10.64
C ALA A 206 4.76 -9.73 11.76
N ALA A 207 5.25 -10.92 11.44
CA ALA A 207 5.76 -11.85 12.43
C ALA A 207 6.91 -11.27 13.28
N VAL A 208 7.76 -10.38 12.72
CA VAL A 208 8.79 -9.70 13.52
C VAL A 208 8.21 -8.61 14.42
N VAL A 209 7.19 -7.91 13.95
CA VAL A 209 6.53 -6.85 14.73
C VAL A 209 5.68 -7.45 15.85
N ASP A 210 5.00 -8.55 15.58
CA ASP A 210 4.06 -9.15 16.54
C ASP A 210 4.81 -10.05 17.55
N ASP A 211 5.73 -10.91 17.09
CA ASP A 211 6.42 -11.89 17.93
C ASP A 211 7.80 -11.42 18.45
N GLY A 212 8.31 -10.30 17.91
CA GLY A 212 9.56 -9.67 18.33
C GLY A 212 10.83 -10.26 17.74
N PRO A 213 12.00 -9.86 18.29
CA PRO A 213 13.31 -10.20 17.74
C PRO A 213 13.67 -11.69 17.86
N THR A 214 12.95 -12.46 18.67
CA THR A 214 13.12 -13.91 18.83
C THR A 214 12.28 -14.71 17.81
N SER A 215 11.43 -14.05 17.05
CA SER A 215 10.68 -14.67 15.95
C SER A 215 11.63 -15.31 14.92
N PRO A 216 11.31 -16.50 14.37
CA PRO A 216 12.07 -17.08 13.26
C PRO A 216 12.19 -16.10 12.06
N ALA A 217 11.19 -15.24 11.85
CA ALA A 217 11.21 -14.22 10.79
C ALA A 217 12.35 -13.20 10.96
N ALA A 218 12.84 -12.95 12.19
CA ALA A 218 13.96 -12.06 12.45
C ALA A 218 15.30 -12.58 11.88
N ALA A 219 15.36 -13.86 11.49
CA ALA A 219 16.52 -14.41 10.79
C ALA A 219 16.65 -13.82 9.37
N VAL A 220 15.52 -13.47 8.71
CA VAL A 220 15.46 -13.02 7.33
C VAL A 220 15.00 -11.54 7.17
N VAL A 221 14.58 -10.90 8.26
CA VAL A 221 14.21 -9.47 8.28
C VAL A 221 15.23 -8.68 9.08
N ALA A 222 15.68 -7.56 8.53
CA ALA A 222 16.64 -6.68 9.20
C ALA A 222 15.99 -5.98 10.41
N ALA A 223 16.76 -5.89 11.50
CA ALA A 223 16.37 -5.07 12.64
C ALA A 223 16.32 -3.59 12.23
N GLY A 224 15.30 -2.87 12.65
CA GLY A 224 15.11 -1.47 12.31
C GLY A 224 13.89 -0.85 12.99
N PRO A 225 13.67 0.45 12.80
CA PRO A 225 12.59 1.19 13.46
C PRO A 225 11.19 0.63 13.17
N GLN A 226 10.99 0.05 11.98
CA GLN A 226 9.70 -0.47 11.53
C GLN A 226 9.56 -1.99 11.69
N THR A 227 10.54 -2.65 12.27
CA THR A 227 10.56 -4.09 12.53
C THR A 227 10.71 -4.33 14.03
N THR A 228 11.88 -4.73 14.52
CA THR A 228 12.14 -4.95 15.95
C THR A 228 11.94 -3.69 16.80
N GLY A 229 12.21 -2.49 16.25
CA GLY A 229 11.95 -1.21 16.91
C GLY A 229 10.45 -0.95 17.12
N LEU A 230 9.63 -1.29 16.13
CA LEU A 230 8.16 -1.16 16.25
C LEU A 230 7.64 -2.15 17.31
N HIS A 231 8.10 -3.41 17.30
CA HIS A 231 7.79 -4.36 18.37
C HIS A 231 8.13 -3.79 19.76
N THR A 232 9.35 -3.29 19.93
CA THR A 232 9.80 -2.71 21.20
C THR A 232 8.91 -1.55 21.65
N ALA A 233 8.50 -0.68 20.72
CA ALA A 233 7.60 0.44 21.02
C ALA A 233 6.20 -0.05 21.46
N GLN A 234 5.65 -1.08 20.80
CA GLN A 234 4.35 -1.65 21.18
C GLN A 234 4.44 -2.36 22.54
N ALA A 235 5.52 -3.11 22.80
CA ALA A 235 5.74 -3.76 24.09
C ALA A 235 5.89 -2.77 25.23
N ALA A 236 6.60 -1.65 25.01
CA ALA A 236 6.71 -0.56 25.99
C ALA A 236 5.31 0.04 26.28
N ARG A 237 4.51 0.28 25.22
CA ARG A 237 3.12 0.75 25.38
C ARG A 237 2.28 -0.24 26.19
N ALA A 238 2.41 -1.54 25.93
CA ALA A 238 1.69 -2.56 26.70
C ALA A 238 2.05 -2.52 28.20
N ALA A 239 3.34 -2.34 28.52
CA ALA A 239 3.78 -2.18 29.90
C ALA A 239 3.25 -0.91 30.58
N GLU A 240 3.17 0.22 29.85
CA GLU A 240 2.58 1.47 30.34
C GLU A 240 1.08 1.29 30.64
N GLU A 241 0.34 0.66 29.75
CA GLU A 241 -1.10 0.42 29.97
C GLU A 241 -1.34 -0.59 31.07
N GLN A 242 -0.53 -1.63 31.18
CA GLN A 242 -0.59 -2.59 32.29
C GLN A 242 -0.38 -1.91 33.66
N ALA A 243 0.54 -0.94 33.73
CA ALA A 243 0.76 -0.15 34.96
C ALA A 243 -0.47 0.69 35.34
N ARG A 244 -1.38 0.97 34.41
CA ARG A 244 -2.68 1.63 34.62
C ARG A 244 -3.82 0.66 34.92
N GLY A 245 -3.54 -0.65 34.93
CA GLY A 245 -4.56 -1.70 35.09
C GLY A 245 -5.31 -2.04 33.80
N LEU A 246 -4.79 -1.63 32.64
CA LEU A 246 -5.35 -1.89 31.32
C LEU A 246 -4.59 -2.99 30.60
N GLN A 247 -5.24 -3.68 29.67
CA GLN A 247 -4.62 -4.57 28.71
C GLN A 247 -4.42 -3.84 27.39
N TYR A 248 -3.24 -4.02 26.76
CA TYR A 248 -2.94 -3.48 25.46
C TYR A 248 -2.48 -4.61 24.54
N GLN A 249 -3.07 -4.68 23.37
CA GLN A 249 -2.72 -5.66 22.33
C GLN A 249 -2.48 -4.95 21.01
N TRP A 250 -1.65 -5.53 20.16
CA TRP A 250 -1.39 -5.07 18.80
C TRP A 250 -1.28 -6.23 17.84
N LEU A 251 -1.56 -5.96 16.58
CA LEU A 251 -1.41 -6.90 15.49
C LEU A 251 -1.10 -6.14 14.20
N LEU A 252 0.03 -6.43 13.55
CA LEU A 252 0.34 -5.95 12.22
C LEU A 252 -0.23 -6.92 11.18
N GLN A 253 -1.23 -6.52 10.44
CA GLN A 253 -2.02 -7.38 9.58
C GLN A 253 -1.89 -7.01 8.11
N GLY A 254 -1.76 -8.02 7.23
CA GLY A 254 -1.79 -7.84 5.78
C GLY A 254 -3.15 -7.32 5.28
N THR A 255 -3.12 -6.69 4.12
CA THR A 255 -4.29 -6.13 3.45
C THR A 255 -4.49 -6.75 2.07
N THR A 256 -5.63 -6.46 1.44
CA THR A 256 -5.89 -6.77 0.02
C THR A 256 -5.39 -5.66 -0.93
N TRP A 257 -4.68 -4.67 -0.41
CA TRP A 257 -4.13 -3.58 -1.23
C TRP A 257 -3.05 -4.08 -2.18
N PRO A 258 -2.85 -3.38 -3.32
CA PRO A 258 -1.84 -3.79 -4.28
C PRO A 258 -0.46 -3.90 -3.64
N GLN A 259 0.19 -5.03 -3.87
CA GLN A 259 1.60 -5.25 -3.58
C GLN A 259 2.34 -5.31 -4.90
N VAL A 260 3.40 -4.53 -5.04
CA VAL A 260 4.13 -4.37 -6.30
C VAL A 260 5.64 -4.47 -6.06
N GLY A 261 6.35 -4.97 -7.08
CA GLY A 261 7.81 -5.12 -7.01
C GLY A 261 8.50 -4.58 -8.26
N LEU A 262 9.65 -3.93 -8.05
CA LEU A 262 10.55 -3.47 -9.11
C LEU A 262 11.93 -4.11 -8.92
N ARG A 263 12.52 -4.65 -10.00
CA ARG A 263 13.87 -5.22 -9.98
C ARG A 263 14.92 -4.13 -9.71
N LEU A 264 15.90 -4.43 -8.86
CA LEU A 264 17.06 -3.57 -8.64
C LEU A 264 18.18 -3.89 -9.62
N ALA A 265 18.95 -2.87 -10.04
CA ALA A 265 20.08 -3.04 -10.96
C ALA A 265 21.19 -3.93 -10.37
N GLY A 266 21.35 -3.94 -9.05
CA GLY A 266 22.30 -4.80 -8.33
C GLY A 266 21.75 -6.18 -7.96
N GLY A 267 20.56 -6.57 -8.44
CA GLY A 267 19.84 -7.75 -8.02
C GLY A 267 18.90 -7.48 -6.84
N GLY A 268 17.99 -8.42 -6.55
CA GLY A 268 16.92 -8.21 -5.57
C GLY A 268 15.76 -7.37 -6.10
N ALA A 269 14.91 -6.87 -5.23
CA ALA A 269 13.75 -6.07 -5.57
C ALA A 269 13.46 -4.97 -4.56
N LEU A 270 12.89 -3.86 -5.04
CA LEU A 270 12.08 -2.96 -4.24
C LEU A 270 10.66 -3.50 -4.19
N VAL A 271 10.15 -3.80 -3.00
CA VAL A 271 8.76 -4.25 -2.79
C VAL A 271 7.99 -3.15 -2.05
N PHE A 272 6.85 -2.73 -2.61
CA PHE A 272 5.94 -1.77 -1.99
C PHE A 272 4.65 -2.48 -1.59
N TYR A 273 4.22 -2.32 -0.33
CA TYR A 273 3.04 -3.00 0.22
C TYR A 273 2.39 -2.20 1.35
N GLY A 274 1.13 -2.53 1.64
CA GLY A 274 0.38 -1.90 2.72
C GLY A 274 -0.11 -2.89 3.75
N MET A 275 -0.25 -2.44 4.99
CA MET A 275 -0.70 -3.23 6.13
C MET A 275 -1.58 -2.39 7.06
N TYR A 276 -2.32 -3.05 7.94
CA TYR A 276 -2.95 -2.42 9.09
C TYR A 276 -2.20 -2.76 10.37
N LEU A 277 -1.87 -1.76 11.18
CA LEU A 277 -1.52 -1.96 12.58
C LEU A 277 -2.79 -1.71 13.41
N ASN A 278 -3.35 -2.78 13.93
CA ASN A 278 -4.51 -2.74 14.82
C ASN A 278 -4.03 -2.75 16.27
N THR A 279 -4.59 -1.88 17.10
CA THR A 279 -4.33 -1.85 18.53
C THR A 279 -5.62 -1.84 19.31
N THR A 280 -5.64 -2.52 20.45
CA THR A 280 -6.75 -2.54 21.39
C THR A 280 -6.23 -2.18 22.77
N THR A 281 -6.86 -1.20 23.43
CA THR A 281 -6.67 -0.92 24.86
C THR A 281 -7.99 -1.19 25.55
N GLU A 282 -8.00 -2.07 26.57
CA GLU A 282 -9.22 -2.51 27.21
C GLU A 282 -9.05 -2.76 28.71
N HIS A 283 -10.15 -2.75 29.46
CA HIS A 283 -10.16 -3.22 30.82
C HIS A 283 -10.12 -4.75 30.89
N PRO A 284 -9.35 -5.34 31.81
CA PRO A 284 -9.40 -6.77 32.06
C PRO A 284 -10.84 -7.24 32.30
N ASN A 285 -11.23 -8.32 31.64
CA ASN A 285 -12.58 -8.92 31.74
C ASN A 285 -13.72 -7.97 31.28
N LEU A 286 -13.42 -6.92 30.51
CA LEU A 286 -14.39 -5.94 30.04
C LEU A 286 -15.25 -5.34 31.18
N VAL A 287 -14.64 -5.16 32.35
CA VAL A 287 -15.28 -4.51 33.50
C VAL A 287 -15.07 -3.01 33.40
N GLU A 288 -16.13 -2.24 33.71
CA GLU A 288 -16.05 -0.78 33.78
C GLU A 288 -15.00 -0.36 34.82
N GLY A 289 -14.12 0.57 34.47
CA GLY A 289 -13.00 0.99 35.32
C GLY A 289 -12.61 2.44 35.09
N ALA A 290 -11.33 2.77 35.32
CA ALA A 290 -10.81 4.09 35.06
C ALA A 290 -10.89 4.41 33.56
N PRO A 291 -11.03 5.70 33.16
CA PRO A 291 -11.09 6.08 31.76
C PRO A 291 -9.87 5.56 30.94
N ILE A 292 -10.16 5.03 29.75
CA ILE A 292 -9.14 4.56 28.82
C ILE A 292 -8.61 5.75 28.01
N PRO A 293 -7.28 6.01 27.99
CA PRO A 293 -6.72 7.11 27.23
C PRO A 293 -6.85 6.87 25.72
N VAL A 294 -7.31 7.90 25.00
CA VAL A 294 -7.40 7.87 23.53
C VAL A 294 -6.11 8.38 22.95
N PRO A 295 -5.46 7.63 22.01
CA PRO A 295 -4.30 8.17 21.31
C PRO A 295 -4.68 9.47 20.59
N ALA A 296 -3.91 10.55 20.78
CA ALA A 296 -4.22 11.88 20.26
C ALA A 296 -4.56 11.92 18.75
N ALA A 297 -3.89 11.07 17.95
CA ALA A 297 -4.17 10.96 16.52
C ALA A 297 -5.56 10.40 16.19
N PHE A 298 -6.23 9.73 17.15
CA PHE A 298 -7.56 9.14 16.99
C PHE A 298 -8.66 9.98 17.66
N ALA A 299 -8.32 10.94 18.52
CA ALA A 299 -9.30 11.79 19.17
C ALA A 299 -10.29 12.42 18.18
N PRO A 300 -9.88 12.99 17.03
CA PRO A 300 -10.82 13.53 16.06
C PRO A 300 -11.73 12.47 15.40
N LEU A 301 -11.30 11.22 15.32
CA LEU A 301 -12.11 10.12 14.75
C LEU A 301 -13.15 9.59 15.73
N LEU A 302 -12.97 9.86 17.02
CA LEU A 302 -13.82 9.42 18.13
C LEU A 302 -14.66 10.55 18.72
N GLY A 303 -14.71 11.74 18.08
CA GLY A 303 -15.47 12.89 18.56
C GLY A 303 -14.73 13.70 19.62
N GLU A 304 -13.39 13.70 19.57
CA GLU A 304 -12.45 14.48 20.40
C GLU A 304 -12.29 14.11 21.90
N PRO A 305 -12.63 12.90 22.37
CA PRO A 305 -12.33 12.57 23.75
C PRO A 305 -10.81 12.36 23.91
N THR A 306 -10.28 12.82 25.05
CA THR A 306 -8.91 12.46 25.50
C THR A 306 -8.90 11.14 26.27
N GLU A 307 -10.03 10.82 26.88
CA GLU A 307 -10.27 9.59 27.64
C GLU A 307 -11.70 9.13 27.40
N ILE A 308 -11.91 7.85 27.44
CA ILE A 308 -13.22 7.23 27.25
C ILE A 308 -13.53 6.31 28.43
N GLY A 309 -14.70 6.51 29.04
CA GLY A 309 -15.24 5.65 30.10
C GLY A 309 -15.91 4.39 29.56
N TYR A 310 -15.32 3.76 28.56
CA TYR A 310 -15.81 2.55 27.91
C TYR A 310 -14.98 1.32 28.29
N HIS A 311 -15.40 0.15 27.77
CA HIS A 311 -14.71 -1.11 28.04
C HIS A 311 -13.44 -1.28 27.22
N ALA A 312 -13.42 -0.74 25.99
CA ALA A 312 -12.29 -0.86 25.09
C ALA A 312 -12.20 0.29 24.07
N VAL A 313 -10.98 0.57 23.63
CA VAL A 313 -10.63 1.48 22.51
C VAL A 313 -9.86 0.70 21.46
N PHE A 314 -10.38 0.70 20.23
CA PHE A 314 -9.71 0.17 19.04
C PHE A 314 -9.16 1.30 18.21
N ALA A 315 -7.92 1.14 17.76
CA ALA A 315 -7.27 2.09 16.87
C ALA A 315 -6.55 1.35 15.74
N THR A 316 -6.92 1.65 14.50
CA THR A 316 -6.32 1.05 13.30
C THR A 316 -5.51 2.10 12.55
N TRP A 317 -4.25 1.79 12.31
CA TRP A 317 -3.34 2.58 11.48
C TRP A 317 -3.23 1.95 10.10
N ALA A 318 -3.41 2.75 9.05
CA ALA A 318 -3.03 2.35 7.70
C ALA A 318 -1.53 2.60 7.52
N CYS A 319 -0.78 1.51 7.32
CA CYS A 319 0.67 1.52 7.18
C CYS A 319 1.07 1.18 5.74
N GLN A 320 2.10 1.82 5.24
CA GLN A 320 2.64 1.64 3.89
C GLN A 320 4.15 1.50 4.01
N PHE A 321 4.71 0.50 3.34
CA PHE A 321 6.11 0.15 3.44
C PHE A 321 6.75 0.01 2.08
N ALA A 322 8.03 0.37 2.01
CA ALA A 322 8.92 0.06 0.91
C ALA A 322 10.12 -0.71 1.48
N ALA A 323 10.33 -1.92 0.96
CA ALA A 323 11.39 -2.81 1.41
C ALA A 323 12.33 -3.16 0.28
N ILE A 324 13.60 -3.37 0.60
CA ILE A 324 14.57 -4.03 -0.28
C ILE A 324 14.61 -5.50 0.09
N ASP A 325 14.20 -6.33 -0.87
CA ASP A 325 14.29 -7.77 -0.77
C ASP A 325 15.50 -8.25 -1.60
N PRO A 326 16.54 -8.81 -0.97
CA PRO A 326 17.75 -9.23 -1.67
C PRO A 326 17.49 -10.47 -2.52
N PRO A 327 18.39 -10.84 -3.47
CA PRO A 327 18.30 -12.09 -4.17
C PRO A 327 18.53 -13.27 -3.21
N ALA A 328 17.87 -14.40 -3.46
CA ALA A 328 17.97 -15.61 -2.62
C ALA A 328 19.43 -16.16 -2.52
N SER A 329 20.28 -15.83 -3.51
CA SER A 329 21.69 -16.19 -3.52
C SER A 329 22.59 -15.32 -2.62
N ALA A 330 22.08 -14.18 -2.11
CA ALA A 330 22.85 -13.29 -1.26
C ALA A 330 22.96 -13.89 0.16
N ARG A 331 24.18 -14.27 0.55
CA ARG A 331 24.44 -14.82 1.88
C ARG A 331 24.24 -13.74 2.94
N ASP A 332 23.63 -14.09 4.05
CA ASP A 332 23.42 -13.23 5.23
C ASP A 332 22.65 -11.93 4.96
N ALA A 333 22.14 -11.74 3.74
CA ALA A 333 21.30 -10.62 3.42
C ALA A 333 19.89 -10.78 4.00
N LYS A 334 19.25 -9.67 4.33
CA LYS A 334 17.92 -9.64 4.94
C LYS A 334 17.02 -8.68 4.20
N LEU A 335 15.72 -8.95 4.24
CA LEU A 335 14.70 -7.98 3.88
C LEU A 335 14.90 -6.72 4.74
N ASP A 336 14.96 -5.54 4.11
CA ASP A 336 15.22 -4.29 4.82
C ASP A 336 14.15 -3.23 4.49
N ILE A 337 13.46 -2.72 5.51
CA ILE A 337 12.43 -1.70 5.38
C ILE A 337 13.11 -0.33 5.25
N ILE A 338 13.13 0.21 4.04
CA ILE A 338 13.81 1.48 3.72
C ILE A 338 12.88 2.68 3.66
N GLY A 339 11.59 2.46 3.65
CA GLY A 339 10.61 3.54 3.58
C GLY A 339 9.29 3.14 4.22
N TRP A 340 8.63 4.10 4.84
CA TRP A 340 7.31 3.88 5.43
C TRP A 340 6.52 5.18 5.54
N GLN A 341 5.22 5.02 5.65
CA GLN A 341 4.29 6.04 6.11
C GLN A 341 3.13 5.36 6.81
N SER A 342 2.70 5.92 7.94
CA SER A 342 1.49 5.47 8.63
C SER A 342 0.62 6.66 8.99
N GLY A 343 -0.66 6.41 9.17
CA GLY A 343 -1.63 7.37 9.66
C GLY A 343 -2.86 6.68 10.19
N PRO A 344 -3.64 7.34 11.07
CA PRO A 344 -4.91 6.82 11.54
C PRO A 344 -5.82 6.47 10.37
N SER A 345 -6.58 5.41 10.48
CA SER A 345 -7.58 5.03 9.47
C SER A 345 -8.96 4.79 10.04
N TYR A 346 -9.04 4.19 11.22
CA TYR A 346 -10.28 3.88 11.89
C TYR A 346 -10.10 3.85 13.39
N GLY A 347 -11.04 4.43 14.14
CA GLY A 347 -11.14 4.36 15.61
C GLY A 347 -12.53 3.94 16.02
N HIS A 348 -12.63 3.14 17.06
CA HIS A 348 -13.89 2.71 17.64
C HIS A 348 -13.72 2.50 19.16
N ALA A 349 -14.78 2.80 19.92
CA ALA A 349 -14.82 2.58 21.36
C ALA A 349 -16.18 2.00 21.77
N TYR A 350 -16.21 1.08 22.72
CA TYR A 350 -17.42 0.48 23.26
C TYR A 350 -17.29 0.13 24.75
#